data_a4e7181c9d591a8601e28f6a00eed17e
#
_entry.id   a4e7181c9d591a8601e28f6a00eed17e
#
_cell.length_a   1.000
_cell.length_b   1.000
_cell.length_c   1.000
_cell.angle_alpha   90.00
_cell.angle_beta   90.00
_cell.angle_gamma   90.00
#
_symmetry.space_group_name_H-M   'P 1'
#
loop_
_entity.id
_entity.type
_entity.pdbx_description
1 polymer ?
#
loop_
_entity_poly.entity_id
_entity_poly.type
_entity_poly.pdbx_seq_one_letter_code
_entity_poly.pdbx_strand_id
1 'polypeptide(L)'
;MSKSKNSKAINISIMGRDFSVACPPEEQDDLFEAARYLDKNMKEIQKSGKIIGSERCAIMAALNITNDLLRLQKSTAGQEKMQSKLDSLQQKIDDALHEAEAT
;
A
#
# COMPACT_ATOMS: atom_id res chain seq x y z
N MET A 1 -16.25 -10.06 -13.09
CA MET A 1 -14.92 -10.09 -12.49
C MET A 1 -14.89 -11.07 -11.35
N SER A 2 -14.07 -12.10 -11.49
CA SER A 2 -13.99 -13.15 -10.48
C SER A 2 -13.48 -12.63 -9.12
N LYS A 3 -12.65 -11.60 -9.14
CA LYS A 3 -12.12 -11.02 -7.90
C LYS A 3 -13.18 -10.41 -7.00
N SER A 4 -14.22 -9.81 -7.58
CA SER A 4 -15.27 -9.18 -6.79
C SER A 4 -16.12 -10.17 -6.02
N LYS A 5 -16.21 -11.43 -6.50
CA LYS A 5 -16.96 -12.47 -5.80
C LYS A 5 -16.33 -12.89 -4.49
N ASN A 6 -14.99 -12.85 -4.41
CA ASN A 6 -14.25 -13.27 -3.24
C ASN A 6 -13.84 -12.10 -2.34
N SER A 7 -14.11 -10.90 -2.80
CA SER A 7 -13.78 -9.70 -2.03
C SER A 7 -14.92 -9.35 -1.10
N LYS A 8 -14.57 -9.08 0.15
CA LYS A 8 -15.53 -8.61 1.15
C LYS A 8 -15.12 -7.23 1.60
N ALA A 9 -16.10 -6.40 1.89
CA ALA A 9 -15.83 -5.10 2.46
C ALA A 9 -15.40 -5.29 3.92
N ILE A 10 -14.26 -4.74 4.26
CA ILE A 10 -13.77 -4.70 5.64
C ILE A 10 -13.63 -3.26 6.06
N ASN A 11 -13.74 -3.02 7.35
CA ASN A 11 -13.57 -1.67 7.90
C ASN A 11 -12.17 -1.55 8.46
N ILE A 12 -11.48 -0.50 8.06
CA ILE A 12 -10.20 -0.12 8.65
C ILE A 12 -10.37 1.25 9.27
N SER A 13 -9.66 1.49 10.37
CA SER A 13 -9.71 2.76 11.06
C SER A 13 -8.35 3.44 11.01
N ILE A 14 -8.32 4.67 10.52
CA ILE A 14 -7.10 5.47 10.41
C ILE A 14 -7.41 6.86 10.94
N MET A 15 -6.70 7.28 11.97
CA MET A 15 -6.89 8.58 12.61
C MET A 15 -8.32 8.80 13.07
N GLY A 16 -8.94 7.74 13.60
CA GLY A 16 -10.30 7.81 14.10
C GLY A 16 -11.38 7.81 13.01
N ARG A 17 -11.01 7.65 11.76
CA ARG A 17 -11.96 7.57 10.65
C ARG A 17 -12.05 6.14 10.16
N ASP A 18 -13.25 5.72 9.87
CA ASP A 18 -13.51 4.38 9.36
C ASP A 18 -13.61 4.41 7.84
N PHE A 19 -12.95 3.45 7.22
CA PHE A 19 -12.98 3.29 5.77
C PHE A 19 -13.41 1.87 5.45
N SER A 20 -14.29 1.75 4.47
CA SER A 20 -14.73 0.46 3.98
C SER A 20 -13.92 0.14 2.71
N VAL A 21 -13.22 -0.97 2.74
CA VAL A 21 -12.34 -1.36 1.65
C VAL A 21 -12.68 -2.79 1.23
N ALA A 22 -12.84 -3.01 -0.06
CA ALA A 22 -13.05 -4.36 -0.59
C ALA A 22 -11.70 -5.05 -0.71
N CYS A 23 -11.62 -6.25 -0.14
CA CYS A 23 -10.35 -6.98 -0.06
C CYS A 23 -10.60 -8.48 -0.11
N PRO A 24 -9.81 -9.24 -0.90
CA PRO A 24 -9.90 -10.70 -0.88
C PRO A 24 -9.56 -11.24 0.50
N PRO A 25 -10.19 -12.33 0.94
CA PRO A 25 -9.96 -12.86 2.28
C PRO A 25 -8.49 -13.14 2.62
N GLU A 26 -7.71 -13.59 1.65
CA GLU A 26 -6.30 -13.91 1.87
C GLU A 26 -5.41 -12.69 2.07
N GLU A 27 -5.91 -11.49 1.75
CA GLU A 27 -5.16 -10.25 1.91
C GLU A 27 -5.66 -9.38 3.06
N GLN A 28 -6.72 -9.81 3.75
CA GLN A 28 -7.33 -8.98 4.80
C GLN A 28 -6.41 -8.74 5.98
N ASP A 29 -5.70 -9.78 6.43
CA ASP A 29 -4.78 -9.62 7.56
C ASP A 29 -3.65 -8.65 7.23
N ASP A 30 -3.12 -8.74 6.03
CA ASP A 30 -2.08 -7.81 5.56
C ASP A 30 -2.60 -6.39 5.50
N LEU A 31 -3.83 -6.22 5.05
CA LEU A 31 -4.44 -4.88 4.96
C LEU A 31 -4.67 -4.28 6.34
N PHE A 32 -5.14 -5.07 7.30
CA PHE A 32 -5.30 -4.61 8.67
C PHE A 32 -3.95 -4.20 9.28
N GLU A 33 -2.93 -4.98 9.02
CA GLU A 33 -1.59 -4.66 9.50
C GLU A 33 -1.07 -3.37 8.88
N ALA A 34 -1.28 -3.20 7.58
CA ALA A 34 -0.89 -1.99 6.87
C ALA A 34 -1.63 -0.77 7.41
N ALA A 35 -2.92 -0.91 7.69
CA ALA A 35 -3.73 0.16 8.25
C ALA A 35 -3.22 0.59 9.63
N ARG A 36 -2.88 -0.39 10.48
CA ARG A 36 -2.32 -0.10 11.81
C ARG A 36 -0.98 0.61 11.70
N TYR A 37 -0.14 0.20 10.78
CA TYR A 37 1.16 0.81 10.56
C TYR A 37 1.01 2.26 10.11
N LEU A 38 0.13 2.49 9.15
CA LEU A 38 -0.14 3.85 8.65
C LEU A 38 -0.72 4.73 9.76
N ASP A 39 -1.70 4.23 10.50
CA ASP A 39 -2.31 4.95 11.62
C ASP A 39 -1.27 5.38 12.65
N LYS A 40 -0.39 4.45 13.01
CA LYS A 40 0.69 4.73 13.96
C LYS A 40 1.59 5.85 13.45
N ASN A 41 2.01 5.77 12.19
CA ASN A 41 2.87 6.78 11.59
C ASN A 41 2.20 8.16 11.57
N MET A 42 0.93 8.20 11.20
CA MET A 42 0.18 9.46 11.17
C MET A 42 0.04 10.07 12.56
N LYS A 43 -0.23 9.23 13.56
CA LYS A 43 -0.34 9.70 14.95
C LYS A 43 0.98 10.24 15.47
N GLU A 44 2.09 9.62 15.14
CA GLU A 44 3.41 10.11 15.53
C GLU A 44 3.71 11.47 14.91
N ILE A 45 3.36 11.65 13.65
CA ILE A 45 3.50 12.92 12.95
C ILE A 45 2.62 13.99 13.60
N GLN A 46 1.40 13.63 13.94
CA GLN A 46 0.48 14.55 14.60
C GLN A 46 1.01 15.00 15.96
N LYS A 47 1.61 14.07 16.71
CA LYS A 47 2.18 14.38 18.02
C LYS A 47 3.33 15.35 17.95
N SER A 48 4.02 15.43 16.83
CA SER A 48 5.13 16.39 16.67
C SER A 48 4.66 17.84 16.78
N GLY A 49 3.37 18.06 16.54
CA GLY A 49 2.77 19.39 16.57
C GLY A 49 3.18 20.30 15.43
N LYS A 50 4.06 19.86 14.56
CA LYS A 50 4.54 20.66 13.44
C LYS A 50 3.64 20.56 12.22
N ILE A 51 2.87 19.49 12.12
CA ILE A 51 2.01 19.22 10.98
C ILE A 51 0.58 19.08 11.48
N ILE A 52 -0.30 19.91 10.94
CA ILE A 52 -1.69 19.97 11.36
C ILE A 52 -2.57 19.49 10.20
N GLY A 53 -3.58 18.69 10.56
CA GLY A 53 -4.54 18.16 9.60
C GLY A 53 -4.23 16.75 9.18
N SER A 54 -5.26 15.92 9.10
CA SER A 54 -5.11 14.51 8.78
C SER A 54 -4.57 14.27 7.37
N GLU A 55 -4.96 15.13 6.42
CA GLU A 55 -4.47 15.01 5.05
C GLU A 55 -2.95 15.23 4.98
N ARG A 56 -2.45 16.26 5.67
CA ARG A 56 -1.01 16.54 5.69
C ARG A 56 -0.25 15.44 6.42
N CYS A 57 -0.81 14.93 7.51
CA CYS A 57 -0.22 13.81 8.23
C CYS A 57 -0.14 12.57 7.33
N ALA A 58 -1.17 12.32 6.52
CA ALA A 58 -1.18 11.19 5.59
C ALA A 58 -0.11 11.35 4.52
N ILE A 59 0.06 12.55 3.98
CA ILE A 59 1.09 12.80 2.96
C ILE A 59 2.48 12.60 3.55
N MET A 60 2.72 13.11 4.75
CA MET A 60 4.02 12.94 5.39
C MET A 60 4.29 11.48 5.76
N ALA A 61 3.27 10.78 6.24
CA ALA A 61 3.39 9.36 6.52
C ALA A 61 3.71 8.58 5.24
N ALA A 62 3.03 8.90 4.15
CA ALA A 62 3.28 8.26 2.86
C ALA A 62 4.71 8.50 2.40
N LEU A 63 5.21 9.73 2.54
CA LEU A 63 6.60 10.06 2.18
C LEU A 63 7.60 9.27 3.03
N ASN A 64 7.37 9.20 4.34
CA ASN A 64 8.25 8.47 5.24
C ASN A 64 8.27 6.98 4.92
N ILE A 65 7.10 6.39 4.70
CA ILE A 65 6.97 4.97 4.38
C ILE A 65 7.62 4.68 3.03
N THR A 66 7.40 5.53 2.05
CA THR A 66 8.00 5.39 0.72
C THR A 66 9.52 5.52 0.81
N ASN A 67 10.01 6.46 1.60
CA ASN A 67 11.45 6.62 1.79
C ASN A 67 12.07 5.37 2.43
N ASP A 68 11.41 4.80 3.42
CA ASP A 68 11.86 3.57 4.07
C ASP A 68 11.87 2.41 3.08
N LEU A 69 10.84 2.33 2.24
CA LEU A 69 10.77 1.31 1.21
C LEU A 69 11.92 1.43 0.23
N LEU A 70 12.24 2.64 -0.21
CA LEU A 70 13.35 2.88 -1.13
C LEU A 70 14.70 2.55 -0.51
N ARG A 71 14.87 2.81 0.79
CA ARG A 71 16.08 2.40 1.51
C ARG A 71 16.23 0.89 1.55
N LEU A 72 15.13 0.20 1.86
CA LEU A 72 15.12 -1.26 1.86
C LEU A 72 15.46 -1.81 0.48
N GLN A 73 14.95 -1.17 -0.56
CA GLN A 73 15.21 -1.55 -1.94
C GLN A 73 16.69 -1.41 -2.30
N LYS A 74 17.40 -0.48 -1.66
CA LYS A 74 18.83 -0.26 -1.92
C LYS A 74 19.72 -1.29 -1.21
N SER A 75 19.21 -2.02 -0.22
CA SER A 75 19.96 -3.13 0.36
C SER A 75 19.98 -4.29 -0.63
N THR A 76 21.01 -5.16 -0.54
CA THR A 76 21.12 -6.28 -1.49
C THR A 76 19.89 -7.17 -1.49
N ALA A 77 19.46 -7.59 -0.31
CA ALA A 77 18.28 -8.45 -0.18
C ALA A 77 17.00 -7.72 -0.60
N GLY A 78 16.90 -6.44 -0.25
CA GLY A 78 15.76 -5.62 -0.61
C GLY A 78 15.68 -5.39 -2.11
N GLN A 79 16.82 -5.16 -2.76
CA GLN A 79 16.88 -4.98 -4.19
C GLN A 79 16.41 -6.22 -4.95
N GLU A 80 16.88 -7.39 -4.53
CA GLU A 80 16.47 -8.64 -5.15
C GLU A 80 14.98 -8.86 -5.04
N LYS A 81 14.43 -8.62 -3.86
CA LYS A 81 13.01 -8.80 -3.59
C LYS A 81 12.14 -7.84 -4.40
N MET A 82 12.54 -6.59 -4.44
CA MET A 82 11.80 -5.58 -5.20
C MET A 82 11.94 -5.78 -6.70
N GLN A 83 13.12 -6.19 -7.15
CA GLN A 83 13.34 -6.47 -8.56
C GLN A 83 12.45 -7.60 -9.04
N SER A 84 12.31 -8.64 -8.23
CA SER A 84 11.43 -9.76 -8.56
C SER A 84 9.97 -9.30 -8.68
N LYS A 85 9.51 -8.44 -7.79
CA LYS A 85 8.15 -7.90 -7.85
C LYS A 85 7.95 -6.99 -9.05
N LEU A 86 8.93 -6.16 -9.34
CA LEU A 86 8.88 -5.28 -10.51
C LEU A 86 8.87 -6.07 -11.81
N ASP A 87 9.68 -7.12 -11.90
CA ASP A 87 9.71 -8.00 -13.06
C ASP A 87 8.37 -8.67 -13.28
N SER A 88 7.76 -9.17 -12.20
CA SER A 88 6.44 -9.79 -12.27
C SER A 88 5.37 -8.80 -12.73
N LEU A 89 5.42 -7.59 -12.21
CA LEU A 89 4.48 -6.53 -12.60
C LEU A 89 4.70 -6.11 -14.05
N GLN A 90 5.95 -5.97 -14.46
CA GLN A 90 6.29 -5.62 -15.83
C GLN A 90 5.79 -6.69 -16.81
N GLN A 91 5.93 -7.95 -16.43
CA GLN A 91 5.43 -9.06 -17.25
C GLN A 91 3.91 -8.95 -17.46
N LYS A 92 3.18 -8.62 -16.41
CA LYS A 92 1.74 -8.45 -16.50
C LYS A 92 1.35 -7.28 -17.39
N ILE A 93 2.11 -6.20 -17.33
CA ILE A 93 1.88 -5.03 -18.17
C ILE A 93 2.17 -5.38 -19.63
N ASP A 94 3.28 -6.05 -19.88
CA ASP A 94 3.67 -6.46 -21.23
C ASP A 94 2.64 -7.39 -21.83
N ASP A 95 2.13 -8.34 -21.07
CA ASP A 95 1.10 -9.26 -21.53
C ASP A 95 -0.19 -8.52 -21.89
N ALA A 96 -0.60 -7.57 -21.06
CA ALA A 96 -1.79 -6.78 -21.30
C ALA A 96 -1.64 -5.92 -22.56
N LEU A 97 -0.48 -5.30 -22.74
CA LEU A 97 -0.22 -4.50 -23.94
C LEU A 97 -0.15 -5.36 -25.19
N HIS A 98 0.42 -6.54 -25.08
CA HIS A 98 0.49 -7.46 -26.20
C HIS A 98 -0.91 -7.91 -26.66
N GLU A 99 -1.78 -8.21 -25.71
CA GLU A 99 -3.17 -8.54 -26.02
C GLU A 99 -3.90 -7.38 -26.68
N ALA A 100 -3.67 -6.17 -26.20
CA ALA A 100 -4.29 -4.98 -26.78
C ALA A 100 -3.80 -4.75 -28.21
N GLU A 101 -2.55 -5.02 -28.49
CA GLU A 101 -1.99 -4.89 -29.85
C GLU A 101 -2.51 -5.97 -30.79
N ALA A 102 -2.81 -7.15 -30.27
CA ALA A 102 -3.31 -8.26 -31.07
C ALA A 102 -4.74 -8.05 -31.54
N THR A 103 -5.49 -7.18 -30.90
CA THR A 103 -6.85 -6.88 -31.29
C THR A 103 -6.91 -5.67 -32.20
#